data_b29a08aafa3a5092c504926c3c0ff707
#
_entry.id   b29a08aafa3a5092c504926c3c0ff707
#
_cell.length_a   1.000
_cell.length_b   1.000
_cell.length_c   1.000
_cell.angle_alpha   90.00
_cell.angle_beta   90.00
_cell.angle_gamma   90.00
#
_symmetry.space_group_name_H-M   'P 1'
#
loop_
_entity.id
_entity.type
_entity.pdbx_description
1 polymer ?
#
loop_
_entity_poly.entity_id
_entity_poly.type
_entity_poly.pdbx_seq_one_letter_code
_entity_poly.pdbx_strand_id
1 'polypeptide(L)'
;MTQTLVTPPEVGSHLVLYGVSWEMYEQLLAIFEENPTPRMTYYKGTLELMTPLPEHERYSWTLGRLITALSEELEMEICGLKSTTWRSQPKAVGKEADECFYIQNERVIRGKLKINLAVDPPPDLAIEIDTTHSSVNQMDIYAELKVPEVWRWQQGKLSLYCLTETGYVESENSLVFGSFPVKELARFMQLDSEKGENARLREFRQWVRSQLPR
;
A
#
# COMPACT_ATOMS: atom_id res chain seq x y z
N MET A 1 -14.04 -33.84 -25.66
CA MET A 1 -13.16 -32.82 -25.04
C MET A 1 -13.80 -32.44 -23.73
N THR A 2 -13.24 -32.91 -22.63
CA THR A 2 -13.75 -32.59 -21.29
C THR A 2 -13.26 -31.21 -20.93
N GLN A 3 -14.15 -30.21 -20.92
CA GLN A 3 -13.84 -28.89 -20.39
C GLN A 3 -13.61 -29.04 -18.90
N THR A 4 -12.37 -28.90 -18.48
CA THR A 4 -12.06 -28.77 -17.05
C THR A 4 -12.59 -27.40 -16.62
N LEU A 5 -13.70 -27.38 -15.90
CA LEU A 5 -14.18 -26.17 -15.24
C LEU A 5 -13.13 -25.78 -14.19
N VAL A 6 -12.30 -24.80 -14.51
CA VAL A 6 -11.44 -24.16 -13.52
C VAL A 6 -12.36 -23.30 -12.68
N THR A 7 -12.63 -23.72 -11.46
CA THR A 7 -13.33 -22.88 -10.49
C THR A 7 -12.46 -21.66 -10.22
N PRO A 8 -13.00 -20.44 -10.34
CA PRO A 8 -12.23 -19.25 -9.96
C PRO A 8 -11.77 -19.40 -8.51
N PRO A 9 -10.59 -18.90 -8.13
CA PRO A 9 -10.13 -18.94 -6.75
C PRO A 9 -11.18 -18.24 -5.86
N GLU A 10 -11.46 -18.84 -4.71
CA GLU A 10 -12.35 -18.22 -3.73
C GLU A 10 -11.78 -16.88 -3.29
N VAL A 11 -12.65 -15.90 -3.03
CA VAL A 11 -12.27 -14.58 -2.52
C VAL A 11 -11.48 -14.79 -1.23
N GLY A 12 -10.28 -14.16 -1.13
CA GLY A 12 -9.34 -14.40 -0.04
C GLY A 12 -8.38 -15.57 -0.25
N SER A 13 -8.38 -16.19 -1.45
CA SER A 13 -7.41 -17.24 -1.79
C SER A 13 -5.99 -16.70 -1.78
N HIS A 14 -5.11 -17.50 -1.22
CA HIS A 14 -3.70 -17.21 -1.07
C HIS A 14 -2.89 -18.42 -1.57
N LEU A 15 -1.99 -18.19 -2.53
CA LEU A 15 -1.14 -19.20 -3.12
C LEU A 15 0.32 -18.77 -3.05
N VAL A 16 1.18 -19.65 -2.55
CA VAL A 16 2.63 -19.41 -2.49
C VAL A 16 3.34 -20.41 -3.40
N LEU A 17 4.20 -19.90 -4.28
CA LEU A 17 5.05 -20.67 -5.17
C LEU A 17 6.52 -20.40 -4.82
N TYR A 18 7.31 -21.46 -4.75
CA TYR A 18 8.74 -21.39 -4.45
C TYR A 18 9.58 -21.72 -5.70
N GLY A 19 10.81 -21.23 -5.75
CA GLY A 19 11.71 -21.46 -6.88
C GLY A 19 11.29 -20.75 -8.16
N VAL A 20 10.48 -19.70 -8.07
CA VAL A 20 10.06 -18.89 -9.21
C VAL A 20 11.21 -17.98 -9.62
N SER A 21 11.64 -18.08 -10.90
CA SER A 21 12.67 -17.18 -11.44
C SER A 21 12.11 -15.77 -11.66
N TRP A 22 13.00 -14.78 -11.80
CA TRP A 22 12.58 -13.42 -12.15
C TRP A 22 11.84 -13.37 -13.49
N GLU A 23 12.33 -14.10 -14.48
CA GLU A 23 11.73 -14.17 -15.82
C GLU A 23 10.32 -14.74 -15.78
N MET A 24 10.09 -15.77 -14.94
CA MET A 24 8.75 -16.33 -14.74
C MET A 24 7.81 -15.33 -14.05
N TYR A 25 8.31 -14.61 -13.04
CA TYR A 25 7.55 -13.53 -12.40
C TYR A 25 7.13 -12.42 -13.37
N GLU A 26 8.07 -11.96 -14.24
CA GLU A 26 7.79 -10.97 -15.29
C GLU A 26 6.74 -11.48 -16.31
N GLN A 27 6.81 -12.76 -16.70
CA GLN A 27 5.82 -13.36 -17.59
C GLN A 27 4.43 -13.40 -16.94
N LEU A 28 4.35 -13.75 -15.67
CA LEU A 28 3.08 -13.75 -14.92
C LEU A 28 2.51 -12.33 -14.81
N LEU A 29 3.33 -11.33 -14.49
CA LEU A 29 2.89 -9.93 -14.48
C LEU A 29 2.29 -9.52 -15.84
N ALA A 30 2.96 -9.87 -16.94
CA ALA A 30 2.46 -9.55 -18.28
C ALA A 30 1.14 -10.27 -18.62
N ILE A 31 0.96 -11.52 -18.18
CA ILE A 31 -0.29 -12.28 -18.36
C ILE A 31 -1.45 -11.62 -17.59
N PHE A 32 -1.19 -11.09 -16.40
CA PHE A 32 -2.21 -10.48 -15.55
C PHE A 32 -2.35 -8.96 -15.75
N GLU A 33 -1.61 -8.34 -16.67
CA GLU A 33 -1.67 -6.89 -16.93
C GLU A 33 -3.09 -6.44 -17.32
N GLU A 34 -3.83 -7.24 -18.09
CA GLU A 34 -5.21 -6.96 -18.49
C GLU A 34 -6.25 -7.37 -17.42
N ASN A 35 -5.85 -8.20 -16.46
CA ASN A 35 -6.68 -8.69 -15.37
C ASN A 35 -5.91 -8.61 -14.05
N PRO A 36 -5.88 -7.46 -13.38
CA PRO A 36 -4.99 -7.18 -12.24
C PRO A 36 -5.33 -7.95 -10.96
N THR A 37 -6.04 -9.05 -11.06
CA THR A 37 -6.32 -9.99 -9.96
C THR A 37 -5.77 -11.36 -10.35
N PRO A 38 -4.93 -12.01 -9.54
CA PRO A 38 -4.54 -11.72 -8.16
C PRO A 38 -3.43 -10.67 -8.03
N ARG A 39 -3.30 -10.05 -6.86
CA ARG A 39 -2.13 -9.25 -6.47
C ARG A 39 -0.91 -10.14 -6.30
N MET A 40 0.25 -9.64 -6.72
CA MET A 40 1.50 -10.40 -6.70
C MET A 40 2.53 -9.77 -5.77
N THR A 41 3.15 -10.62 -4.95
CA THR A 41 4.31 -10.27 -4.14
C THR A 41 5.44 -11.24 -4.45
N TYR A 42 6.58 -10.72 -4.89
CA TYR A 42 7.76 -11.52 -5.24
C TYR A 42 8.95 -11.15 -4.35
N TYR A 43 9.56 -12.14 -3.74
CA TYR A 43 10.74 -11.97 -2.92
C TYR A 43 11.72 -13.12 -3.11
N LYS A 44 12.83 -12.86 -3.80
CA LYS A 44 14.00 -13.76 -3.93
C LYS A 44 13.60 -15.20 -4.25
N GLY A 45 12.75 -15.40 -5.27
CA GLY A 45 12.32 -16.73 -5.73
C GLY A 45 11.02 -17.25 -5.08
N THR A 46 10.45 -16.54 -4.14
CA THR A 46 9.11 -16.84 -3.62
C THR A 46 8.09 -15.89 -4.24
N LEU A 47 7.05 -16.42 -4.85
CA LEU A 47 5.93 -15.65 -5.41
C LEU A 47 4.65 -15.96 -4.61
N GLU A 48 4.06 -14.93 -4.07
CA GLU A 48 2.76 -14.96 -3.42
C GLU A 48 1.71 -14.33 -4.32
N LEU A 49 0.59 -15.02 -4.50
CA LEU A 49 -0.59 -14.57 -5.24
C LEU A 49 -1.75 -14.47 -4.24
N MET A 50 -2.41 -13.31 -4.17
CA MET A 50 -3.48 -13.07 -3.22
C MET A 50 -4.66 -12.37 -3.90
N THR A 51 -5.87 -12.86 -3.62
CA THR A 51 -7.11 -12.22 -4.04
C THR A 51 -7.67 -11.43 -2.85
N PRO A 52 -7.70 -10.09 -2.89
CA PRO A 52 -8.13 -9.30 -1.76
C PRO A 52 -9.63 -9.50 -1.44
N LEU A 53 -9.96 -9.50 -0.16
CA LEU A 53 -11.34 -9.51 0.33
C LEU A 53 -12.00 -8.13 0.19
N PRO A 54 -13.33 -8.04 0.06
CA PRO A 54 -14.04 -6.75 0.05
C PRO A 54 -13.74 -5.88 1.29
N GLU A 55 -13.53 -6.49 2.45
CA GLU A 55 -13.13 -5.80 3.68
C GLU A 55 -11.76 -5.12 3.52
N HIS A 56 -10.78 -5.84 2.96
CA HIS A 56 -9.45 -5.32 2.68
C HIS A 56 -9.53 -4.09 1.74
N GLU A 57 -10.28 -4.18 0.63
CA GLU A 57 -10.47 -3.09 -0.32
C GLU A 57 -11.15 -1.87 0.34
N ARG A 58 -12.11 -2.09 1.25
CA ARG A 58 -12.77 -1.01 1.97
C ARG A 58 -11.83 -0.29 2.94
N TYR A 59 -10.94 -1.01 3.63
CA TYR A 59 -9.92 -0.38 4.50
C TYR A 59 -8.91 0.40 3.67
N SER A 60 -8.39 -0.17 2.57
CA SER A 60 -7.48 0.51 1.65
C SER A 60 -8.10 1.80 1.11
N TRP A 61 -9.32 1.72 0.57
CA TRP A 61 -10.07 2.88 0.10
C TRP A 61 -10.27 3.95 1.19
N THR A 62 -10.67 3.53 2.39
CA THR A 62 -10.93 4.46 3.49
C THR A 62 -9.65 5.19 3.89
N LEU A 63 -8.54 4.47 4.10
CA LEU A 63 -7.27 5.07 4.50
C LEU A 63 -6.71 5.98 3.41
N GLY A 64 -6.79 5.59 2.14
CA GLY A 64 -6.39 6.43 1.02
C GLY A 64 -7.16 7.75 0.96
N ARG A 65 -8.49 7.72 1.22
CA ARG A 65 -9.31 8.93 1.31
C ARG A 65 -8.95 9.82 2.50
N LEU A 66 -8.65 9.23 3.65
CA LEU A 66 -8.22 9.99 4.84
C LEU A 66 -6.89 10.70 4.58
N ILE A 67 -5.92 9.99 3.97
CA ILE A 67 -4.61 10.57 3.59
C ILE A 67 -4.79 11.72 2.60
N THR A 68 -5.62 11.53 1.57
CA THR A 68 -5.93 12.59 0.59
C THR A 68 -6.57 13.79 1.28
N ALA A 69 -7.56 13.58 2.14
CA ALA A 69 -8.21 14.67 2.87
C ALA A 69 -7.26 15.37 3.84
N LEU A 70 -6.36 14.62 4.49
CA LEU A 70 -5.32 15.18 5.36
C LEU A 70 -4.38 16.09 4.57
N SER A 71 -3.88 15.61 3.43
CA SER A 71 -2.97 16.42 2.59
C SER A 71 -3.61 17.71 2.11
N GLU A 72 -4.90 17.67 1.71
CA GLU A 72 -5.64 18.87 1.33
C GLU A 72 -5.78 19.87 2.50
N GLU A 73 -6.09 19.41 3.71
CA GLU A 73 -6.21 20.28 4.89
C GLU A 73 -4.86 20.84 5.38
N LEU A 74 -3.76 20.14 5.05
CA LEU A 74 -2.39 20.58 5.32
C LEU A 74 -1.77 21.37 4.14
N GLU A 75 -2.54 21.65 3.08
CA GLU A 75 -2.08 22.33 1.85
C GLU A 75 -0.85 21.65 1.21
N MET A 76 -0.79 20.31 1.28
CA MET A 76 0.29 19.50 0.71
C MET A 76 -0.16 18.87 -0.61
N GLU A 77 0.68 18.97 -1.63
CA GLU A 77 0.47 18.24 -2.88
C GLU A 77 0.85 16.77 -2.71
N ILE A 78 0.05 15.88 -3.28
CA ILE A 78 0.32 14.45 -3.31
C ILE A 78 0.05 13.84 -4.68
N CYS A 79 0.75 12.75 -5.00
CA CYS A 79 0.43 11.89 -6.14
C CYS A 79 0.18 10.47 -5.61
N GLY A 80 -1.10 10.05 -5.60
CA GLY A 80 -1.50 8.69 -5.23
C GLY A 80 -1.45 7.77 -6.45
N LEU A 81 -0.84 6.60 -6.30
CA LEU A 81 -0.68 5.63 -7.37
C LEU A 81 -1.31 4.26 -7.05
N LYS A 82 -2.07 4.20 -5.96
CA LYS A 82 -2.81 2.98 -5.57
C LYS A 82 -1.94 1.72 -5.57
N SER A 83 -2.47 0.62 -6.09
CA SER A 83 -1.83 -0.69 -6.20
C SER A 83 -0.80 -0.79 -7.34
N THR A 84 0.03 0.24 -7.53
CA THR A 84 1.12 0.15 -8.49
C THR A 84 2.14 -0.91 -8.09
N THR A 85 2.58 -1.73 -9.07
CA THR A 85 3.63 -2.72 -8.85
C THR A 85 5.00 -2.05 -8.82
N TRP A 86 5.64 -2.05 -7.66
CA TRP A 86 7.02 -1.62 -7.46
C TRP A 86 7.94 -2.82 -7.55
N ARG A 87 8.98 -2.76 -8.39
CA ARG A 87 9.86 -3.91 -8.63
C ARG A 87 11.30 -3.51 -8.91
N SER A 88 12.22 -4.41 -8.53
CA SER A 88 13.65 -4.27 -8.76
C SER A 88 14.27 -5.62 -9.11
N GLN A 89 14.64 -5.80 -10.39
CA GLN A 89 15.31 -7.02 -10.85
C GLN A 89 16.63 -7.28 -10.13
N PRO A 90 17.56 -6.29 -9.97
CA PRO A 90 18.82 -6.54 -9.28
C PRO A 90 18.66 -7.02 -7.83
N LYS A 91 17.51 -6.71 -7.20
CA LYS A 91 17.21 -7.11 -5.82
C LYS A 91 16.29 -8.32 -5.73
N ALA A 92 15.76 -8.78 -6.88
CA ALA A 92 14.79 -9.86 -7.01
C ALA A 92 13.58 -9.64 -6.09
N VAL A 93 12.98 -8.43 -6.14
CA VAL A 93 11.80 -8.06 -5.37
C VAL A 93 10.75 -7.37 -6.24
N GLY A 94 9.48 -7.66 -5.95
CA GLY A 94 8.32 -7.01 -6.56
C GLY A 94 7.13 -7.02 -5.60
N LYS A 95 6.42 -5.89 -5.49
CA LYS A 95 5.30 -5.73 -4.57
C LYS A 95 4.28 -4.75 -5.12
N GLU A 96 3.02 -5.14 -5.04
CA GLU A 96 1.89 -4.22 -5.18
C GLU A 96 1.48 -3.75 -3.79
N ALA A 97 1.68 -2.46 -3.50
CA ALA A 97 1.16 -1.84 -2.28
C ALA A 97 -0.37 -1.77 -2.33
N ASP A 98 -1.05 -1.74 -1.20
CA ASP A 98 -2.50 -1.53 -1.18
C ASP A 98 -2.86 -0.10 -1.57
N GLU A 99 -2.07 0.87 -1.10
CA GLU A 99 -2.03 2.26 -1.55
C GLU A 99 -0.58 2.77 -1.47
N CYS A 100 -0.22 3.73 -2.30
CA CYS A 100 1.06 4.41 -2.18
C CYS A 100 0.99 5.85 -2.65
N PHE A 101 1.85 6.70 -2.06
CA PHE A 101 1.84 8.14 -2.28
C PHE A 101 3.25 8.70 -2.45
N TYR A 102 3.37 9.62 -3.40
CA TYR A 102 4.46 10.59 -3.44
C TYR A 102 3.98 11.88 -2.81
N ILE A 103 4.76 12.41 -1.89
CA ILE A 103 4.48 13.61 -1.09
C ILE A 103 5.69 14.54 -1.16
N GLN A 104 6.84 14.16 -0.59
CA GLN A 104 8.10 14.91 -0.70
C GLN A 104 8.63 14.90 -2.14
N ASN A 105 8.50 13.77 -2.83
CA ASN A 105 8.93 13.58 -4.21
C ASN A 105 7.82 13.83 -5.25
N GLU A 106 6.67 14.38 -4.86
CA GLU A 106 5.53 14.63 -5.74
C GLU A 106 5.94 15.40 -6.99
N ARG A 107 6.71 16.49 -6.84
CA ARG A 107 7.17 17.33 -7.97
C ARG A 107 8.03 16.58 -8.97
N VAL A 108 8.80 15.58 -8.52
CA VAL A 108 9.65 14.74 -9.39
C VAL A 108 8.81 13.81 -10.24
N ILE A 109 7.64 13.38 -9.72
CA ILE A 109 6.75 12.40 -10.34
C ILE A 109 5.60 13.06 -11.10
N ARG A 110 5.26 14.29 -10.77
CA ARG A 110 4.14 15.03 -11.38
C ARG A 110 4.14 14.92 -12.91
N GLY A 111 3.05 14.44 -13.46
CA GLY A 111 2.87 14.28 -14.90
C GLY A 111 3.56 13.07 -15.53
N LYS A 112 4.31 12.26 -14.80
CA LYS A 112 4.86 11.00 -15.31
C LYS A 112 3.79 9.92 -15.35
N LEU A 113 3.61 9.31 -16.51
CA LEU A 113 2.71 8.16 -16.70
C LEU A 113 3.42 6.82 -16.46
N LYS A 114 4.75 6.81 -16.47
CA LYS A 114 5.58 5.63 -16.18
C LYS A 114 6.67 6.03 -15.21
N ILE A 115 6.84 5.25 -14.17
CA ILE A 115 7.84 5.43 -13.12
C ILE A 115 8.78 4.24 -13.17
N ASN A 116 10.09 4.52 -13.13
CA ASN A 116 11.14 3.52 -13.17
C ASN A 116 12.07 3.72 -11.96
N LEU A 117 12.02 2.81 -11.00
CA LEU A 117 12.84 2.88 -9.78
C LEU A 117 14.37 2.80 -10.01
N ALA A 118 14.83 2.55 -11.24
CA ALA A 118 16.25 2.67 -11.57
C ALA A 118 16.72 4.14 -11.66
N VAL A 119 15.79 5.08 -11.89
CA VAL A 119 16.08 6.53 -12.09
C VAL A 119 15.15 7.45 -11.31
N ASP A 120 13.97 6.96 -10.94
CA ASP A 120 12.98 7.69 -10.16
C ASP A 120 13.03 7.27 -8.67
N PRO A 121 12.69 8.16 -7.75
CA PRO A 121 12.59 7.80 -6.34
C PRO A 121 11.47 6.76 -6.12
N PRO A 122 11.53 5.93 -5.06
CA PRO A 122 10.39 5.14 -4.61
C PRO A 122 9.28 6.06 -4.07
N PRO A 123 8.04 5.54 -3.86
CA PRO A 123 7.01 6.29 -3.17
C PRO A 123 7.48 6.69 -1.76
N ASP A 124 7.05 7.86 -1.29
CA ASP A 124 7.41 8.36 0.04
C ASP A 124 6.66 7.61 1.14
N LEU A 125 5.48 7.10 0.83
CA LEU A 125 4.61 6.36 1.74
C LEU A 125 3.98 5.17 1.01
N ALA A 126 4.07 3.98 1.60
CA ALA A 126 3.29 2.80 1.23
C ALA A 126 2.32 2.41 2.35
N ILE A 127 1.18 1.85 1.98
CA ILE A 127 0.13 1.40 2.89
C ILE A 127 -0.06 -0.10 2.70
N GLU A 128 -0.16 -0.84 3.80
CA GLU A 128 -0.51 -2.25 3.86
C GLU A 128 -1.71 -2.47 4.77
N ILE A 129 -2.69 -3.18 4.26
CA ILE A 129 -3.90 -3.61 5.00
C ILE A 129 -3.77 -5.10 5.29
N ASP A 130 -3.41 -5.43 6.50
CA ASP A 130 -3.18 -6.81 6.92
C ASP A 130 -4.48 -7.44 7.49
N THR A 131 -5.31 -7.99 6.62
CA THR A 131 -6.47 -8.80 7.00
C THR A 131 -6.14 -10.29 7.03
N THR A 132 -5.06 -10.71 6.38
CA THR A 132 -4.56 -12.09 6.29
C THR A 132 -3.06 -12.13 6.58
N HIS A 133 -2.52 -13.34 6.82
CA HIS A 133 -1.08 -13.53 7.03
C HIS A 133 -0.39 -13.70 5.68
N SER A 134 0.59 -12.83 5.37
CA SER A 134 1.49 -13.04 4.24
C SER A 134 2.57 -14.05 4.59
N SER A 135 2.95 -14.89 3.62
CA SER A 135 4.05 -15.86 3.74
C SER A 135 5.42 -15.23 3.50
N VAL A 136 5.44 -14.00 3.01
CA VAL A 136 6.66 -13.23 2.71
C VAL A 136 6.74 -12.05 3.65
N ASN A 137 7.93 -11.74 4.14
CA ASN A 137 8.11 -10.51 4.93
C ASN A 137 8.06 -9.29 4.01
N GLN A 138 6.89 -8.65 3.97
CA GLN A 138 6.63 -7.48 3.13
C GLN A 138 7.55 -6.31 3.47
N MET A 139 7.92 -6.15 4.76
CA MET A 139 8.81 -5.07 5.20
C MET A 139 10.22 -5.20 4.60
N ASP A 140 10.74 -6.43 4.42
CA ASP A 140 12.02 -6.65 3.76
C ASP A 140 11.98 -6.21 2.28
N ILE A 141 10.84 -6.44 1.60
CA ILE A 141 10.64 -6.00 0.21
C ILE A 141 10.67 -4.48 0.13
N TYR A 142 9.90 -3.79 0.99
CA TYR A 142 9.89 -2.33 1.02
C TYR A 142 11.26 -1.74 1.40
N ALA A 143 12.02 -2.40 2.28
CA ALA A 143 13.39 -1.99 2.61
C ALA A 143 14.32 -2.10 1.39
N GLU A 144 14.21 -3.20 0.62
CA GLU A 144 14.95 -3.36 -0.64
C GLU A 144 14.55 -2.31 -1.69
N LEU A 145 13.26 -1.96 -1.76
CA LEU A 145 12.74 -0.92 -2.64
C LEU A 145 13.06 0.50 -2.15
N LYS A 146 13.59 0.65 -0.92
CA LYS A 146 13.95 1.93 -0.29
C LYS A 146 12.77 2.85 -0.04
N VAL A 147 11.57 2.31 0.22
CA VAL A 147 10.41 3.11 0.61
C VAL A 147 10.66 3.69 2.01
N PRO A 148 10.63 5.03 2.19
CA PRO A 148 11.02 5.64 3.47
C PRO A 148 10.07 5.33 4.61
N GLU A 149 8.76 5.25 4.33
CA GLU A 149 7.73 5.06 5.34
C GLU A 149 6.67 4.06 4.86
N VAL A 150 6.29 3.13 5.77
CA VAL A 150 5.21 2.16 5.55
C VAL A 150 4.22 2.26 6.70
N TRP A 151 2.93 2.40 6.39
CA TRP A 151 1.86 2.29 7.36
C TRP A 151 1.18 0.94 7.24
N ARG A 152 0.93 0.30 8.37
CA ARG A 152 0.22 -0.97 8.43
C ARG A 152 -1.06 -0.83 9.24
N TRP A 153 -2.17 -1.19 8.61
CA TRP A 153 -3.45 -1.36 9.28
C TRP A 153 -3.67 -2.83 9.61
N GLN A 154 -3.72 -3.15 10.89
CA GLN A 154 -3.91 -4.52 11.34
C GLN A 154 -4.73 -4.54 12.62
N GLN A 155 -5.79 -5.35 12.67
CA GLN A 155 -6.62 -5.56 13.87
C GLN A 155 -7.09 -4.24 14.54
N GLY A 156 -7.48 -3.25 13.75
CA GLY A 156 -7.96 -1.97 14.26
C GLY A 156 -6.87 -0.99 14.73
N LYS A 157 -5.59 -1.33 14.53
CA LYS A 157 -4.44 -0.48 14.85
C LYS A 157 -3.75 0.00 13.58
N LEU A 158 -3.39 1.28 13.55
CA LEU A 158 -2.50 1.88 12.56
C LEU A 158 -1.11 2.01 13.14
N SER A 159 -0.13 1.28 12.59
CA SER A 159 1.27 1.33 12.95
C SER A 159 2.09 1.98 11.84
N LEU A 160 3.02 2.85 12.20
CA LEU A 160 3.92 3.56 11.30
C LEU A 160 5.32 2.95 11.41
N TYR A 161 5.95 2.69 10.28
CA TYR A 161 7.30 2.14 10.21
C TYR A 161 8.17 3.04 9.34
N CYS A 162 9.30 3.49 9.88
CA CYS A 162 10.28 4.32 9.17
C CYS A 162 11.52 3.49 8.86
N LEU A 163 12.02 3.61 7.62
CA LEU A 163 13.22 2.93 7.16
C LEU A 163 14.47 3.54 7.80
N THR A 164 15.29 2.71 8.42
CA THR A 164 16.61 3.04 8.97
C THR A 164 17.69 2.26 8.24
N GLU A 165 18.95 2.46 8.61
CA GLU A 165 20.08 1.67 8.08
C GLU A 165 19.97 0.18 8.38
N THR A 166 19.29 -0.18 9.48
CA THR A 166 19.15 -1.57 9.94
C THR A 166 17.80 -2.20 9.61
N GLY A 167 16.94 -1.49 8.89
CA GLY A 167 15.58 -1.92 8.52
C GLY A 167 14.51 -1.00 9.11
N TYR A 168 13.25 -1.44 9.08
CA TYR A 168 12.14 -0.64 9.60
C TYR A 168 12.06 -0.67 11.12
N VAL A 169 11.80 0.50 11.70
CA VAL A 169 11.48 0.68 13.12
C VAL A 169 10.11 1.32 13.26
N GLU A 170 9.30 0.88 14.23
CA GLU A 170 8.02 1.51 14.54
C GLU A 170 8.25 2.93 15.06
N SER A 171 7.47 3.89 14.56
CA SER A 171 7.58 5.31 14.89
C SER A 171 6.27 5.86 15.44
N GLU A 172 6.37 6.85 16.31
CA GLU A 172 5.20 7.63 16.77
C GLU A 172 4.86 8.77 15.79
N ASN A 173 5.83 9.27 15.06
CA ASN A 173 5.68 10.37 14.11
C ASN A 173 5.89 9.90 12.68
N SER A 174 5.14 10.49 11.76
CA SER A 174 5.27 10.27 10.33
C SER A 174 6.44 11.09 9.77
N LEU A 175 7.21 10.50 8.85
CA LEU A 175 8.22 11.23 8.07
C LEU A 175 7.55 12.21 7.10
N VAL A 176 6.38 11.80 6.55
CA VAL A 176 5.69 12.59 5.50
C VAL A 176 4.79 13.67 6.07
N PHE A 177 4.17 13.45 7.26
CA PHE A 177 3.26 14.40 7.90
C PHE A 177 3.82 15.03 9.19
N GLY A 178 5.11 14.77 9.50
CA GLY A 178 5.80 15.35 10.65
C GLY A 178 5.15 14.99 11.99
N SER A 179 4.91 15.98 12.82
CA SER A 179 4.32 15.82 14.16
C SER A 179 2.79 15.71 14.17
N PHE A 180 2.13 15.69 12.98
CA PHE A 180 0.69 15.49 12.93
C PHE A 180 0.33 14.10 13.49
N PRO A 181 -0.70 13.97 14.35
CA PRO A 181 -1.01 12.72 15.05
C PRO A 181 -1.70 11.70 14.14
N VAL A 182 -0.99 11.19 13.13
CA VAL A 182 -1.53 10.31 12.08
C VAL A 182 -2.08 8.98 12.61
N LYS A 183 -1.60 8.49 13.76
CA LYS A 183 -2.15 7.27 14.40
C LYS A 183 -3.62 7.43 14.80
N GLU A 184 -4.07 8.67 15.06
CA GLU A 184 -5.48 8.98 15.36
C GLU A 184 -6.42 8.76 14.15
N LEU A 185 -5.87 8.62 12.92
CA LEU A 185 -6.68 8.25 11.76
C LEU A 185 -7.40 6.92 11.98
N ALA A 186 -6.85 6.03 12.82
CA ALA A 186 -7.48 4.77 13.22
C ALA A 186 -8.93 4.93 13.70
N ARG A 187 -9.27 6.06 14.34
CA ARG A 187 -10.62 6.37 14.83
C ARG A 187 -11.63 6.54 13.71
N PHE A 188 -11.18 6.87 12.50
CA PHE A 188 -12.00 7.11 11.30
C PHE A 188 -12.03 5.91 10.36
N MET A 189 -11.32 4.82 10.71
CA MET A 189 -11.26 3.57 9.94
C MET A 189 -12.40 2.60 10.25
N GLN A 190 -13.31 2.93 11.14
CA GLN A 190 -14.44 2.07 11.57
C GLN A 190 -15.40 1.84 10.41
N LEU A 191 -15.49 0.60 9.89
CA LEU A 191 -16.35 0.24 8.75
C LEU A 191 -17.79 -0.09 9.16
N ASP A 192 -18.02 -0.42 10.42
CA ASP A 192 -19.30 -0.79 11.04
C ASP A 192 -20.09 0.40 11.58
N SER A 193 -19.60 1.61 11.36
CA SER A 193 -20.24 2.85 11.80
C SER A 193 -21.63 3.02 11.11
N GLU A 194 -22.63 3.43 11.87
CA GLU A 194 -23.93 3.85 11.34
C GLU A 194 -23.84 5.06 10.39
N LYS A 195 -22.70 5.79 10.45
CA LYS A 195 -22.44 6.95 9.59
C LYS A 195 -21.91 6.53 8.25
N GLY A 196 -22.44 7.10 7.18
CA GLY A 196 -21.91 6.93 5.83
C GLY A 196 -20.47 7.48 5.68
N GLU A 197 -19.72 6.97 4.72
CA GLU A 197 -18.31 7.33 4.48
C GLU A 197 -18.06 8.83 4.35
N ASN A 198 -18.93 9.54 3.62
CA ASN A 198 -18.78 10.99 3.44
C ASN A 198 -19.05 11.78 4.75
N ALA A 199 -19.90 11.27 5.62
CA ALA A 199 -20.12 11.90 6.93
C ALA A 199 -18.87 11.76 7.81
N ARG A 200 -18.27 10.56 7.84
CA ARG A 200 -16.99 10.32 8.55
C ARG A 200 -15.85 11.18 8.00
N LEU A 201 -15.77 11.32 6.67
CA LEU A 201 -14.75 12.17 6.06
C LEU A 201 -14.93 13.65 6.42
N ARG A 202 -16.17 14.15 6.53
CA ARG A 202 -16.41 15.52 7.02
C ARG A 202 -15.99 15.69 8.49
N GLU A 203 -16.28 14.72 9.34
CA GLU A 203 -15.84 14.72 10.73
C GLU A 203 -14.32 14.68 10.86
N PHE A 204 -13.67 13.84 10.00
CA PHE A 204 -12.22 13.78 9.92
C PHE A 204 -11.61 15.14 9.56
N ARG A 205 -12.12 15.82 8.51
CA ARG A 205 -11.66 17.17 8.14
C ARG A 205 -11.84 18.19 9.27
N GLN A 206 -12.96 18.15 9.98
CA GLN A 206 -13.18 19.03 11.13
C GLN A 206 -12.16 18.76 12.25
N TRP A 207 -11.87 17.48 12.49
CA TRP A 207 -10.86 17.08 13.45
C TRP A 207 -9.46 17.55 13.02
N VAL A 208 -9.06 17.33 11.76
CA VAL A 208 -7.78 17.82 11.24
C VAL A 208 -7.62 19.31 11.47
N ARG A 209 -8.62 20.12 11.09
CA ARG A 209 -8.60 21.58 11.33
C ARG A 209 -8.46 21.97 12.79
N SER A 210 -8.98 21.15 13.70
CA SER A 210 -8.85 21.39 15.14
C SER A 210 -7.44 21.09 15.70
N GLN A 211 -6.63 20.34 14.97
CA GLN A 211 -5.24 20.03 15.32
C GLN A 211 -4.24 21.05 14.75
N LEU A 212 -4.65 21.89 13.80
CA LEU A 212 -3.78 22.90 13.22
C LEU A 212 -3.60 24.08 14.18
N PRO A 213 -2.39 24.66 14.26
CA PRO A 213 -2.19 25.88 15.01
C PRO A 213 -3.07 27.00 14.45
N ARG A 214 -3.68 27.76 15.35
CA ARG A 214 -4.47 28.95 14.98
C ARG A 214 -3.55 30.10 14.62
#